data_fd0229c2f2ef95433aa65ed2aff889b4
#
_entry.id   fd0229c2f2ef95433aa65ed2aff889b4
#
_cell.length_a   1.000
_cell.length_b   1.000
_cell.length_c   1.000
_cell.angle_alpha   90.00
_cell.angle_beta   90.00
_cell.angle_gamma   90.00
#
_symmetry.space_group_name_H-M   'P 1'
#
loop_
_entity.id
_entity.type
_entity.pdbx_description
1 polymer ?
#
loop_
_entity_poly.entity_id
_entity_poly.type
_entity_poly.pdbx_seq_one_letter_code
_entity_poly.pdbx_strand_id
1 'polypeptide(L)'
;MRQLSYRLTFHTPAFLGNAEQAAQWRTPPIKALLRQWWRVAYAAQFPTASVSAMRDVEGHLFGHAWLENDRDDDGQGVAARRSTVRLRLSTWRPGNLRNWDGLEQRPVDHQEVERAGRKVGPHVYLGFGPLTVEGRATVLTKGRAAIQDSEWAELRLALPDGDEVARINRALWLIDHYGTVGGRSRNGWGSLSLSPLAGTPPLEGSLDTGCTLAWQEALKQDWPQAIGTSEASGVVRPLIWQTEAFTDWKLVMRRLAEAKIALRTQFRFPHEQPDGQVHARHWLSYPITKHKVQAWDRAGLRLPNSLRFKVRPDPDGKLRGVIFHMPCLPPPAFRPDRHAIERVWQQVHTHLDADPTLKRISA
;
A
#
# COMPACT_ATOMS: atom_id res chain seq x y z
N MET A 1 -20.35 -16.16 17.62
CA MET A 1 -19.16 -15.41 17.18
C MET A 1 -18.11 -16.36 16.65
N ARG A 2 -17.74 -16.24 15.40
CA ARG A 2 -16.72 -17.04 14.75
C ARG A 2 -15.33 -16.55 15.16
N GLN A 3 -14.43 -17.49 15.47
CA GLN A 3 -13.02 -17.19 15.77
C GLN A 3 -12.13 -17.68 14.64
N LEU A 4 -11.16 -16.85 14.25
CA LEU A 4 -10.14 -17.15 13.24
C LEU A 4 -8.76 -16.82 13.83
N SER A 5 -7.79 -17.65 13.56
CA SER A 5 -6.41 -17.46 14.05
C SER A 5 -5.42 -17.65 12.92
N TYR A 6 -4.53 -16.69 12.74
CA TYR A 6 -3.50 -16.70 11.71
C TYR A 6 -2.13 -16.43 12.30
N ARG A 7 -1.10 -17.06 11.74
CA ARG A 7 0.26 -16.56 11.89
C ARG A 7 0.45 -15.42 10.91
N LEU A 8 0.64 -14.20 11.42
CA LEU A 8 1.03 -13.03 10.65
C LEU A 8 2.56 -12.94 10.67
N THR A 9 3.19 -13.07 9.49
CA THR A 9 4.65 -13.03 9.33
C THR A 9 5.04 -11.85 8.44
N PHE A 10 6.06 -11.08 8.83
CA PHE A 10 6.62 -10.02 7.99
C PHE A 10 7.71 -10.56 7.06
N HIS A 11 7.68 -10.16 5.80
CA HIS A 11 8.68 -10.49 4.77
C HIS A 11 9.64 -9.33 4.46
N THR A 12 9.32 -8.13 4.94
CA THR A 12 10.19 -6.96 4.93
C THR A 12 10.04 -6.25 6.27
N PRO A 13 11.05 -5.53 6.75
CA PRO A 13 10.93 -4.74 7.97
C PRO A 13 9.68 -3.86 8.00
N ALA A 14 9.01 -3.79 9.16
CA ALA A 14 7.78 -3.02 9.32
C ALA A 14 7.98 -1.84 10.30
N PHE A 15 7.55 -0.65 9.86
CA PHE A 15 7.63 0.58 10.63
C PHE A 15 6.26 0.90 11.27
N LEU A 16 5.88 0.13 12.29
CA LEU A 16 4.59 0.28 13.00
C LEU A 16 4.75 1.23 14.20
N GLY A 17 4.90 2.53 13.93
CA GLY A 17 5.17 3.53 14.97
C GLY A 17 4.15 3.55 16.11
N ASN A 18 4.67 3.52 17.35
CA ASN A 18 3.93 3.84 18.57
C ASN A 18 3.92 5.37 18.83
N ALA A 19 3.62 5.81 20.04
CA ALA A 19 3.61 7.24 20.39
C ALA A 19 4.99 7.90 20.21
N GLU A 20 6.08 7.17 20.52
CA GLU A 20 7.46 7.59 20.35
C GLU A 20 7.97 7.40 18.90
N GLN A 21 7.08 6.97 17.99
CA GLN A 21 7.41 6.64 16.61
C GLN A 21 8.38 5.46 16.44
N ALA A 22 8.65 4.68 17.49
CA ALA A 22 9.38 3.42 17.42
C ALA A 22 8.42 2.28 17.02
N ALA A 23 8.90 1.33 16.22
CA ALA A 23 8.03 0.22 15.80
C ALA A 23 7.71 -0.72 16.96
N GLN A 24 6.44 -1.06 17.06
CA GLN A 24 5.91 -1.96 18.08
C GLN A 24 4.78 -2.82 17.48
N TRP A 25 4.74 -4.09 17.85
CA TRP A 25 3.59 -4.93 17.58
C TRP A 25 2.33 -4.36 18.24
N ARG A 26 1.33 -4.01 17.44
CA ARG A 26 0.09 -3.39 17.91
C ARG A 26 -1.07 -3.64 16.96
N THR A 27 -2.27 -3.74 17.49
CA THR A 27 -3.47 -4.05 16.72
C THR A 27 -4.01 -2.91 15.85
N PRO A 28 -3.92 -1.61 16.20
CA PRO A 28 -4.53 -0.56 15.40
C PRO A 28 -4.08 -0.50 13.93
N PRO A 29 -2.78 -0.61 13.58
CA PRO A 29 -2.37 -0.65 12.18
C PRO A 29 -2.93 -1.87 11.42
N ILE A 30 -3.00 -3.03 12.07
CA ILE A 30 -3.56 -4.25 11.48
C ILE A 30 -5.07 -4.10 11.26
N LYS A 31 -5.78 -3.50 12.22
CA LYS A 31 -7.20 -3.19 12.07
C LYS A 31 -7.45 -2.20 10.92
N ALA A 32 -6.61 -1.18 10.79
CA ALA A 32 -6.69 -0.22 9.69
C ALA A 32 -6.45 -0.89 8.32
N LEU A 33 -5.49 -1.83 8.24
CA LEU A 33 -5.25 -2.63 7.04
C LEU A 33 -6.46 -3.50 6.71
N LEU A 34 -7.05 -4.17 7.71
CA LEU A 34 -8.26 -4.98 7.50
C LEU A 34 -9.42 -4.13 6.99
N ARG A 35 -9.68 -2.96 7.58
CA ARG A 35 -10.70 -2.01 7.12
C ARG A 35 -10.48 -1.60 5.66
N GLN A 36 -9.23 -1.29 5.29
CA GLN A 36 -8.90 -0.88 3.92
C GLN A 36 -9.26 -1.98 2.90
N TRP A 37 -8.89 -3.23 3.16
CA TRP A 37 -9.18 -4.33 2.24
C TRP A 37 -10.61 -4.84 2.34
N TRP A 38 -11.25 -4.69 3.49
CA TRP A 38 -12.68 -4.91 3.64
C TRP A 38 -13.50 -3.96 2.74
N ARG A 39 -13.11 -2.70 2.62
CA ARG A 39 -13.75 -1.76 1.70
C ARG A 39 -13.68 -2.24 0.24
N VAL A 40 -12.55 -2.81 -0.18
CA VAL A 40 -12.40 -3.40 -1.52
C VAL A 40 -13.35 -4.59 -1.68
N ALA A 41 -13.41 -5.48 -0.69
CA ALA A 41 -14.34 -6.61 -0.69
C ALA A 41 -15.82 -6.19 -0.65
N TYR A 42 -16.12 -5.09 0.04
CA TYR A 42 -17.46 -4.49 0.07
C TYR A 42 -17.85 -3.92 -1.31
N ALA A 43 -16.98 -3.12 -1.92
CA ALA A 43 -17.22 -2.54 -3.24
C ALA A 43 -17.39 -3.62 -4.33
N ALA A 44 -16.66 -4.72 -4.21
CA ALA A 44 -16.81 -5.88 -5.10
C ALA A 44 -18.23 -6.49 -5.06
N GLN A 45 -18.86 -6.47 -3.91
CA GLN A 45 -20.23 -7.01 -3.72
C GLN A 45 -21.30 -5.95 -3.99
N PHE A 46 -21.02 -4.68 -3.70
CA PHE A 46 -21.94 -3.56 -3.81
C PHE A 46 -21.33 -2.43 -4.67
N PRO A 47 -21.15 -2.65 -5.98
CA PRO A 47 -20.41 -1.71 -6.84
C PRO A 47 -21.10 -0.35 -7.00
N THR A 48 -22.40 -0.25 -6.71
CA THR A 48 -23.21 0.98 -6.79
C THR A 48 -23.47 1.63 -5.43
N ALA A 49 -22.97 1.04 -4.34
CA ALA A 49 -23.19 1.60 -3.01
C ALA A 49 -22.48 2.95 -2.85
N SER A 50 -23.15 3.90 -2.20
CA SER A 50 -22.51 5.18 -1.85
C SER A 50 -21.39 4.99 -0.81
N VAL A 51 -20.50 5.96 -0.73
CA VAL A 51 -19.46 5.99 0.31
C VAL A 51 -20.08 6.05 1.70
N SER A 52 -21.21 6.74 1.85
CA SER A 52 -21.94 6.82 3.12
C SER A 52 -22.51 5.48 3.54
N ALA A 53 -23.18 4.75 2.64
CA ALA A 53 -23.69 3.41 2.91
C ALA A 53 -22.56 2.44 3.33
N MET A 54 -21.45 2.45 2.61
CA MET A 54 -20.25 1.66 2.98
C MET A 54 -19.74 2.05 4.37
N ARG A 55 -19.67 3.35 4.66
CA ARG A 55 -19.16 3.90 5.92
C ARG A 55 -20.03 3.51 7.10
N ASP A 56 -21.36 3.46 6.93
CA ASP A 56 -22.30 3.01 7.96
C ASP A 56 -22.07 1.54 8.31
N VAL A 57 -21.99 0.64 7.31
CA VAL A 57 -21.69 -0.78 7.52
C VAL A 57 -20.30 -0.96 8.14
N GLU A 58 -19.29 -0.21 7.68
CA GLU A 58 -17.93 -0.22 8.26
C GLU A 58 -17.98 0.19 9.75
N GLY A 59 -18.75 1.21 10.07
CA GLY A 59 -18.94 1.71 11.44
C GLY A 59 -19.57 0.67 12.36
N HIS A 60 -20.54 -0.12 11.88
CA HIS A 60 -21.11 -1.23 12.65
C HIS A 60 -20.11 -2.34 12.93
N LEU A 61 -19.26 -2.67 11.96
CA LEU A 61 -18.28 -3.74 12.11
C LEU A 61 -17.05 -3.33 12.93
N PHE A 62 -16.44 -2.22 12.57
CA PHE A 62 -15.14 -1.81 13.12
C PHE A 62 -15.24 -0.74 14.19
N GLY A 63 -16.45 -0.29 14.49
CA GLY A 63 -16.70 0.78 15.42
C GLY A 63 -16.53 2.16 14.78
N HIS A 64 -17.24 3.11 15.33
CA HIS A 64 -17.20 4.51 14.96
C HIS A 64 -16.96 5.36 16.20
N ALA A 65 -15.96 6.23 16.17
CA ALA A 65 -15.72 7.18 17.25
C ALA A 65 -16.70 8.36 17.10
N TRP A 66 -17.07 8.96 18.21
CA TRP A 66 -17.79 10.23 18.14
C TRP A 66 -16.89 11.31 17.55
N LEU A 67 -17.42 11.98 16.51
CA LEU A 67 -16.83 13.19 15.93
C LEU A 67 -17.95 14.25 15.89
N GLU A 68 -17.70 15.39 16.50
CA GLU A 68 -18.70 16.46 16.70
C GLU A 68 -19.38 16.94 15.42
N ASN A 69 -18.63 16.94 14.29
CA ASN A 69 -19.08 17.42 13.00
C ASN A 69 -19.38 16.31 12.00
N ASP A 70 -19.47 15.06 12.46
CA ASP A 70 -19.74 13.94 11.56
C ASP A 70 -21.23 13.81 11.27
N ARG A 71 -21.60 13.85 10.00
CA ARG A 71 -22.95 13.78 9.50
C ARG A 71 -23.06 12.67 8.45
N ASP A 72 -24.21 12.03 8.39
CA ASP A 72 -24.60 11.15 7.30
C ASP A 72 -25.11 11.95 6.08
N ASP A 73 -25.57 11.26 5.04
CA ASP A 73 -26.07 11.88 3.82
C ASP A 73 -27.37 12.68 4.06
N ASP A 74 -28.12 12.37 5.13
CA ASP A 74 -29.34 13.07 5.56
C ASP A 74 -29.03 14.24 6.53
N GLY A 75 -27.75 14.53 6.78
CA GLY A 75 -27.30 15.60 7.67
C GLY A 75 -27.44 15.28 9.17
N GLN A 76 -27.81 14.03 9.52
CA GLN A 76 -27.93 13.60 10.91
C GLN A 76 -26.56 13.29 11.54
N GLY A 77 -26.43 13.50 12.85
CA GLY A 77 -25.19 13.18 13.57
C GLY A 77 -24.94 11.66 13.60
N VAL A 78 -23.76 11.24 13.18
CA VAL A 78 -23.36 9.83 13.23
C VAL A 78 -23.03 9.42 14.66
N ALA A 79 -23.78 8.47 15.22
CA ALA A 79 -23.60 7.99 16.58
C ALA A 79 -22.30 7.19 16.76
N ALA A 80 -21.63 7.34 17.90
CA ALA A 80 -20.52 6.48 18.27
C ALA A 80 -20.98 5.02 18.40
N ARG A 81 -20.19 4.09 17.85
CA ARG A 81 -20.51 2.66 17.83
C ARG A 81 -19.32 1.83 18.28
N ARG A 82 -19.60 0.81 19.09
CA ARG A 82 -18.58 -0.16 19.49
C ARG A 82 -18.30 -1.14 18.35
N SER A 83 -17.01 -1.47 18.15
CA SER A 83 -16.59 -2.51 17.19
C SER A 83 -17.16 -3.88 17.56
N THR A 84 -17.79 -4.56 16.59
CA THR A 84 -18.20 -5.96 16.70
C THR A 84 -17.11 -6.91 16.29
N VAL A 85 -16.18 -6.47 15.41
CA VAL A 85 -14.95 -7.20 15.05
C VAL A 85 -13.88 -6.92 16.09
N ARG A 86 -13.33 -7.97 16.70
CA ARG A 86 -12.27 -7.87 17.70
C ARG A 86 -10.99 -8.48 17.16
N LEU A 87 -9.87 -7.78 17.35
CA LEU A 87 -8.54 -8.23 16.98
C LEU A 87 -7.65 -8.31 18.21
N ARG A 88 -6.82 -9.35 18.27
CA ARG A 88 -5.78 -9.52 19.28
C ARG A 88 -4.52 -10.06 18.63
N LEU A 89 -3.36 -9.56 19.04
CA LEU A 89 -2.06 -10.13 18.72
C LEU A 89 -1.53 -10.90 19.93
N SER A 90 -0.75 -11.95 19.70
CA SER A 90 -0.09 -12.73 20.77
C SER A 90 1.07 -11.98 21.42
N THR A 91 1.54 -10.89 20.81
CA THR A 91 2.63 -10.08 21.34
C THR A 91 2.39 -8.58 21.11
N TRP A 92 2.97 -7.73 21.99
CA TRP A 92 2.94 -6.26 21.88
C TRP A 92 4.32 -5.66 22.10
N ARG A 93 5.35 -6.49 21.95
CA ARG A 93 6.74 -6.08 22.15
C ARG A 93 7.21 -5.07 21.08
N PRO A 94 8.22 -4.26 21.38
CA PRO A 94 8.93 -3.45 20.40
C PRO A 94 9.57 -4.33 19.32
N GLY A 95 9.81 -3.75 18.16
CA GLY A 95 10.57 -4.40 17.09
C GLY A 95 12.02 -4.68 17.50
N ASN A 96 12.59 -5.73 16.95
CA ASN A 96 13.94 -6.20 17.27
C ASN A 96 15.03 -5.53 16.41
N LEU A 97 14.68 -5.04 15.21
CA LEU A 97 15.64 -4.37 14.32
C LEU A 97 15.96 -2.98 14.85
N ARG A 98 17.16 -2.81 15.38
CA ARG A 98 17.63 -1.56 15.99
C ARG A 98 18.76 -0.89 15.20
N ASN A 99 19.41 -1.65 14.35
CA ASN A 99 20.53 -1.20 13.57
C ASN A 99 20.35 -1.57 12.09
N TRP A 100 20.80 -0.72 11.18
CA TRP A 100 20.68 -0.93 9.73
C TRP A 100 21.99 -1.38 9.07
N ASP A 101 23.05 -1.59 9.85
CA ASP A 101 24.37 -1.95 9.34
C ASP A 101 24.34 -3.21 8.47
N GLY A 102 24.89 -3.10 7.28
CA GLY A 102 24.97 -4.20 6.32
C GLY A 102 23.64 -4.60 5.66
N LEU A 103 22.52 -3.96 5.98
CA LEU A 103 21.23 -4.26 5.34
C LEU A 103 21.01 -3.52 4.01
N GLU A 104 21.66 -2.38 3.82
CA GLU A 104 21.55 -1.63 2.56
C GLU A 104 22.29 -2.37 1.44
N GLN A 105 21.59 -2.58 0.33
CA GLN A 105 22.18 -3.13 -0.88
C GLN A 105 23.06 -2.11 -1.61
N ARG A 106 23.90 -2.59 -2.55
CA ARG A 106 24.69 -1.72 -3.41
C ARG A 106 23.81 -0.62 -4.02
N PRO A 107 24.33 0.60 -4.12
CA PRO A 107 23.58 1.71 -4.73
C PRO A 107 23.07 1.38 -6.13
N VAL A 108 21.91 1.94 -6.47
CA VAL A 108 21.27 1.87 -7.80
C VAL A 108 21.41 3.21 -8.51
N ASP A 109 21.41 3.18 -9.83
CA ASP A 109 21.51 4.40 -10.63
C ASP A 109 20.24 5.24 -10.54
N HIS A 110 20.42 6.56 -10.42
CA HIS A 110 19.33 7.53 -10.39
C HIS A 110 19.72 8.80 -11.15
N GLN A 111 19.18 8.97 -12.33
CA GLN A 111 19.59 10.03 -13.28
C GLN A 111 19.50 11.46 -12.75
N GLU A 112 18.65 11.72 -11.73
CA GLU A 112 18.39 13.05 -11.18
C GLU A 112 19.13 13.35 -9.88
N VAL A 113 19.96 12.45 -9.38
CA VAL A 113 20.71 12.63 -8.11
C VAL A 113 22.17 12.92 -8.40
N GLU A 114 22.50 14.17 -8.68
CA GLU A 114 23.86 14.58 -9.09
C GLU A 114 24.92 14.45 -7.97
N ARG A 115 24.58 14.89 -6.74
CA ARG A 115 25.52 14.92 -5.60
C ARG A 115 26.05 13.56 -5.17
N ALA A 116 25.32 12.49 -5.45
CA ALA A 116 25.69 11.12 -5.10
C ALA A 116 26.31 10.35 -6.28
N GLY A 117 26.84 11.05 -7.30
CA GLY A 117 27.33 10.40 -8.51
C GLY A 117 26.24 9.64 -9.25
N ARG A 118 25.02 10.15 -9.24
CA ARG A 118 23.82 9.54 -9.83
C ARG A 118 23.45 8.18 -9.24
N LYS A 119 23.75 7.96 -7.96
CA LYS A 119 23.46 6.70 -7.25
C LYS A 119 22.72 6.95 -5.94
N VAL A 120 21.79 6.04 -5.60
CA VAL A 120 21.05 6.05 -4.33
C VAL A 120 21.01 4.66 -3.72
N GLY A 121 20.96 4.59 -2.39
CA GLY A 121 20.66 3.33 -1.70
C GLY A 121 19.20 2.91 -1.98
N PRO A 122 18.95 1.69 -2.47
CA PRO A 122 17.61 1.28 -2.88
C PRO A 122 16.63 1.24 -1.71
N HIS A 123 17.06 0.79 -0.53
CA HIS A 123 16.20 0.68 0.64
C HIS A 123 15.85 2.04 1.22
N VAL A 124 16.83 2.95 1.36
CA VAL A 124 16.53 4.32 1.80
C VAL A 124 15.66 5.07 0.79
N TYR A 125 15.84 4.83 -0.51
CA TYR A 125 14.98 5.42 -1.55
C TYR A 125 13.50 5.03 -1.39
N LEU A 126 13.23 3.76 -1.12
CA LEU A 126 11.87 3.28 -0.86
C LEU A 126 11.37 3.61 0.55
N GLY A 127 12.29 3.76 1.52
CA GLY A 127 12.01 3.87 2.95
C GLY A 127 12.28 5.26 3.57
N PHE A 128 12.58 6.28 2.76
CA PHE A 128 12.92 7.61 3.27
C PHE A 128 11.86 8.16 4.24
N GLY A 129 12.32 8.56 5.40
CA GLY A 129 11.50 8.94 6.56
C GLY A 129 11.78 8.00 7.73
N PRO A 130 11.30 6.75 7.73
CA PRO A 130 11.79 5.70 8.64
C PRO A 130 13.27 5.36 8.48
N LEU A 131 13.78 5.42 7.27
CA LEU A 131 15.21 5.35 6.95
C LEU A 131 15.72 6.72 6.52
N THR A 132 16.95 7.04 6.90
CA THR A 132 17.64 8.25 6.49
C THR A 132 19.11 7.95 6.20
N VAL A 133 19.85 8.95 5.70
CA VAL A 133 21.29 8.84 5.46
C VAL A 133 22.01 9.73 6.47
N GLU A 134 22.93 9.16 7.23
CA GLU A 134 23.84 9.86 8.13
C GLU A 134 25.27 9.59 7.63
N GLY A 135 25.96 10.68 7.22
CA GLY A 135 27.23 10.55 6.52
C GLY A 135 27.09 9.76 5.20
N ARG A 136 27.60 8.54 5.15
CA ARG A 136 27.49 7.62 4.00
C ARG A 136 26.66 6.38 4.28
N ALA A 137 26.15 6.24 5.52
CA ALA A 137 25.40 5.08 5.96
C ALA A 137 23.90 5.32 5.91
N THR A 138 23.13 4.29 5.53
CA THR A 138 21.69 4.24 5.76
C THR A 138 21.46 3.82 7.21
N VAL A 139 20.59 4.56 7.92
CA VAL A 139 20.28 4.30 9.32
C VAL A 139 18.77 4.37 9.57
N LEU A 140 18.33 3.77 10.66
CA LEU A 140 16.98 3.98 11.20
C LEU A 140 16.89 5.39 11.78
N THR A 141 15.92 6.18 11.31
CA THR A 141 15.76 7.58 11.70
C THR A 141 15.66 7.72 13.22
N LYS A 142 16.55 8.51 13.83
CA LYS A 142 16.65 8.73 15.26
C LYS A 142 16.85 7.45 16.07
N GLY A 143 17.49 6.42 15.53
CA GLY A 143 17.73 5.12 16.19
C GLY A 143 16.47 4.36 16.57
N ARG A 144 15.34 4.65 15.93
CA ARG A 144 14.06 3.99 16.20
C ARG A 144 14.07 2.54 15.75
N ALA A 145 13.49 1.64 16.55
CA ALA A 145 13.37 0.24 16.18
C ALA A 145 12.41 0.05 15.01
N ALA A 146 12.64 -1.02 14.22
CA ALA A 146 11.67 -1.60 13.29
C ALA A 146 11.33 -3.04 13.70
N ILE A 147 10.17 -3.54 13.30
CA ILE A 147 9.90 -4.97 13.35
C ILE A 147 10.70 -5.60 12.24
N GLN A 148 11.49 -6.61 12.55
CA GLN A 148 12.39 -7.25 11.59
C GLN A 148 11.59 -8.16 10.64
N ASP A 149 12.12 -8.40 9.44
CA ASP A 149 11.64 -9.49 8.57
C ASP A 149 11.73 -10.84 9.30
N SER A 150 10.85 -11.75 8.94
CA SER A 150 10.67 -13.06 9.58
C SER A 150 10.09 -13.01 11.01
N GLU A 151 9.96 -11.85 11.64
CA GLU A 151 9.19 -11.75 12.87
C GLU A 151 7.71 -12.08 12.61
N TRP A 152 7.07 -12.73 13.56
CA TRP A 152 5.68 -13.13 13.48
C TRP A 152 4.93 -12.96 14.79
N ALA A 153 3.62 -12.86 14.68
CA ALA A 153 2.69 -12.90 15.80
C ALA A 153 1.45 -13.70 15.41
N GLU A 154 0.79 -14.31 16.38
CA GLU A 154 -0.55 -14.84 16.16
C GLU A 154 -1.55 -13.68 16.15
N LEU A 155 -2.30 -13.58 15.06
CA LEU A 155 -3.43 -12.68 14.92
C LEU A 155 -4.72 -13.46 15.14
N ARG A 156 -5.45 -13.12 16.19
CA ARG A 156 -6.78 -13.67 16.48
C ARG A 156 -7.85 -12.64 16.12
N LEU A 157 -8.87 -13.11 15.40
CA LEU A 157 -10.06 -12.34 15.08
C LEU A 157 -11.27 -13.03 15.69
N ALA A 158 -12.18 -12.23 16.27
CA ALA A 158 -13.51 -12.67 16.62
C ALA A 158 -14.51 -11.83 15.83
N LEU A 159 -15.39 -12.50 15.08
CA LEU A 159 -16.29 -11.93 14.09
C LEU A 159 -17.73 -12.23 14.47
N PRO A 160 -18.71 -11.33 14.20
CA PRO A 160 -20.10 -11.71 14.22
C PRO A 160 -20.39 -12.81 13.19
N ASP A 161 -21.36 -13.65 13.46
CA ASP A 161 -21.82 -14.63 12.47
C ASP A 161 -22.64 -13.91 11.37
N GLY A 162 -22.71 -14.52 10.18
CA GLY A 162 -23.45 -13.98 9.03
C GLY A 162 -22.57 -13.62 7.84
N ASP A 163 -23.12 -12.84 6.91
CA ASP A 163 -22.51 -12.53 5.60
C ASP A 163 -21.17 -11.77 5.69
N GLU A 164 -20.95 -11.06 6.79
CA GLU A 164 -19.70 -10.34 7.02
C GLU A 164 -18.48 -11.25 7.12
N VAL A 165 -18.67 -12.51 7.53
CA VAL A 165 -17.58 -13.50 7.60
C VAL A 165 -16.98 -13.72 6.22
N ALA A 166 -17.79 -13.87 5.18
CA ALA A 166 -17.31 -14.05 3.81
C ALA A 166 -16.52 -12.82 3.31
N ARG A 167 -17.04 -11.62 3.61
CA ARG A 167 -16.38 -10.35 3.24
C ARG A 167 -15.05 -10.14 3.95
N ILE A 168 -14.99 -10.49 5.23
CA ILE A 168 -13.74 -10.43 6.01
C ILE A 168 -12.75 -11.48 5.54
N ASN A 169 -13.18 -12.70 5.21
CA ASN A 169 -12.29 -13.73 4.65
C ASN A 169 -11.68 -13.26 3.31
N ARG A 170 -12.50 -12.66 2.43
CA ARG A 170 -11.98 -12.04 1.19
C ARG A 170 -10.97 -10.93 1.48
N ALA A 171 -11.25 -10.06 2.45
CA ALA A 171 -10.32 -9.02 2.85
C ALA A 171 -9.00 -9.60 3.41
N LEU A 172 -9.04 -10.68 4.18
CA LEU A 172 -7.86 -11.38 4.67
C LEU A 172 -7.06 -12.03 3.54
N TRP A 173 -7.74 -12.63 2.55
CA TRP A 173 -7.09 -13.14 1.34
C TRP A 173 -6.37 -12.01 0.57
N LEU A 174 -7.03 -10.85 0.38
CA LEU A 174 -6.43 -9.67 -0.25
C LEU A 174 -5.25 -9.13 0.56
N ILE A 175 -5.31 -9.17 1.89
CA ILE A 175 -4.19 -8.80 2.77
C ILE A 175 -3.02 -9.75 2.57
N ASP A 176 -3.26 -11.06 2.52
CA ASP A 176 -2.21 -12.04 2.29
C ASP A 176 -1.51 -11.78 0.96
N HIS A 177 -2.26 -11.50 -0.10
CA HIS A 177 -1.74 -11.33 -1.45
C HIS A 177 -1.16 -9.93 -1.71
N TYR A 178 -1.77 -8.86 -1.16
CA TYR A 178 -1.48 -7.45 -1.52
C TYR A 178 -1.26 -6.55 -0.31
N GLY A 179 -1.49 -7.02 0.91
CA GLY A 179 -1.42 -6.22 2.12
C GLY A 179 0.01 -5.88 2.55
N THR A 180 0.20 -4.62 2.90
CA THR A 180 1.41 -4.08 3.51
C THR A 180 1.00 -3.09 4.60
N VAL A 181 1.75 -2.98 5.70
CA VAL A 181 1.35 -2.16 6.85
C VAL A 181 2.48 -1.31 7.41
N GLY A 182 2.15 -0.14 7.92
CA GLY A 182 3.09 0.76 8.56
C GLY A 182 3.64 1.87 7.67
N GLY A 183 4.68 2.51 8.11
CA GLY A 183 5.37 3.57 7.37
C GLY A 183 5.92 3.06 6.05
N ARG A 184 5.74 3.84 4.97
CA ARG A 184 6.19 3.47 3.61
C ARG A 184 5.65 2.15 3.06
N SER A 185 4.55 1.66 3.61
CA SER A 185 3.92 0.39 3.21
C SER A 185 3.62 0.32 1.70
N ARG A 186 3.22 1.43 1.05
CA ARG A 186 3.01 1.46 -0.41
C ARG A 186 4.28 1.22 -1.24
N ASN A 187 5.44 1.23 -0.63
CA ASN A 187 6.73 0.95 -1.26
C ASN A 187 7.27 -0.45 -0.92
N GLY A 188 6.45 -1.37 -0.43
CA GLY A 188 6.84 -2.73 -0.10
C GLY A 188 7.31 -2.96 1.33
N TRP A 189 7.44 -1.91 2.15
CA TRP A 189 7.76 -2.05 3.57
C TRP A 189 6.57 -2.61 4.36
N GLY A 190 6.83 -3.44 5.37
CA GLY A 190 5.79 -4.12 6.14
C GLY A 190 4.94 -5.08 5.31
N SER A 191 5.53 -5.69 4.28
CA SER A 191 4.93 -6.80 3.54
C SER A 191 4.72 -7.98 4.46
N LEU A 192 3.53 -8.56 4.45
CA LEU A 192 3.17 -9.64 5.37
C LEU A 192 2.43 -10.77 4.67
N SER A 193 2.39 -11.93 5.30
CA SER A 193 1.51 -13.04 4.94
C SER A 193 0.70 -13.51 6.15
N LEU A 194 -0.39 -14.21 5.87
CA LEU A 194 -1.31 -14.80 6.83
C LEU A 194 -1.40 -16.31 6.58
N SER A 195 -0.86 -17.11 7.50
CA SER A 195 -1.00 -18.56 7.44
C SER A 195 -2.02 -19.02 8.48
N PRO A 196 -3.07 -19.78 8.12
CA PRO A 196 -4.08 -20.23 9.06
C PRO A 196 -3.46 -21.15 10.12
N LEU A 197 -3.91 -21.00 11.37
CA LEU A 197 -3.57 -21.86 12.47
C LEU A 197 -4.65 -22.93 12.67
N ALA A 198 -4.35 -23.93 13.51
CA ALA A 198 -5.25 -25.06 13.75
C ALA A 198 -6.70 -24.60 14.06
N GLY A 199 -7.68 -25.20 13.40
CA GLY A 199 -9.09 -24.86 13.52
C GLY A 199 -9.54 -23.65 12.67
N THR A 200 -8.62 -23.00 11.95
CA THR A 200 -8.96 -21.91 11.00
C THR A 200 -8.88 -22.45 9.57
N PRO A 201 -9.92 -22.27 8.75
CA PRO A 201 -9.89 -22.69 7.35
C PRO A 201 -8.82 -21.94 6.55
N PRO A 202 -8.32 -22.53 5.45
CA PRO A 202 -7.46 -21.83 4.51
C PRO A 202 -8.07 -20.52 4.03
N LEU A 203 -7.21 -19.55 3.65
CA LEU A 203 -7.66 -18.34 2.97
C LEU A 203 -7.96 -18.68 1.52
N GLU A 204 -9.23 -18.59 1.16
CA GLU A 204 -9.72 -18.82 -0.20
C GLU A 204 -10.19 -17.52 -0.81
N GLY A 205 -9.85 -17.29 -2.08
CA GLY A 205 -10.26 -16.11 -2.82
C GLY A 205 -9.63 -16.05 -4.20
N SER A 206 -10.16 -15.18 -5.03
CA SER A 206 -9.62 -14.87 -6.34
C SER A 206 -9.87 -13.39 -6.66
N LEU A 207 -9.16 -12.86 -7.63
CA LEU A 207 -9.41 -11.51 -8.15
C LEU A 207 -10.69 -11.43 -8.99
N ASP A 208 -11.14 -12.55 -9.56
CA ASP A 208 -12.29 -12.63 -10.49
C ASP A 208 -13.63 -12.28 -9.84
N THR A 209 -13.65 -12.17 -8.53
CA THR A 209 -14.87 -11.94 -7.73
C THR A 209 -15.18 -10.45 -7.51
N GLY A 210 -14.90 -9.58 -8.48
CA GLY A 210 -15.27 -8.16 -8.42
C GLY A 210 -14.25 -7.26 -7.69
N CYS A 211 -13.10 -7.79 -7.25
CA CYS A 211 -12.03 -6.99 -6.65
C CYS A 211 -11.18 -6.24 -7.69
N THR A 212 -11.52 -6.37 -8.96
CA THR A 212 -10.90 -5.68 -10.09
C THR A 212 -11.91 -4.81 -10.83
N LEU A 213 -11.43 -3.74 -11.47
CA LEU A 213 -12.24 -2.83 -12.27
C LEU A 213 -11.38 -2.26 -13.41
N ALA A 214 -11.98 -2.00 -14.58
CA ALA A 214 -11.28 -1.26 -15.64
C ALA A 214 -10.67 0.01 -15.04
N TRP A 215 -9.38 0.24 -15.25
CA TRP A 215 -8.66 1.29 -14.54
C TRP A 215 -9.20 2.71 -14.81
N GLN A 216 -9.75 2.94 -16.00
CA GLN A 216 -10.42 4.20 -16.34
C GLN A 216 -11.73 4.37 -15.56
N GLU A 217 -12.47 3.28 -15.32
CA GLU A 217 -13.67 3.32 -14.49
C GLU A 217 -13.32 3.54 -13.01
N ALA A 218 -12.23 2.91 -12.54
CA ALA A 218 -11.73 3.14 -11.18
C ALA A 218 -11.26 4.59 -10.96
N LEU A 219 -10.78 5.29 -11.99
CA LEU A 219 -10.47 6.73 -11.93
C LEU A 219 -11.71 7.64 -11.84
N LYS A 220 -12.92 7.13 -11.98
CA LYS A 220 -14.14 7.89 -11.69
C LYS A 220 -14.47 7.95 -10.21
N GLN A 221 -13.80 7.10 -9.41
CA GLN A 221 -14.01 7.00 -7.98
C GLN A 221 -13.01 7.88 -7.22
N ASP A 222 -13.43 8.44 -6.11
CA ASP A 222 -12.62 9.30 -5.23
C ASP A 222 -11.82 8.51 -4.18
N TRP A 223 -11.88 7.18 -4.21
CA TRP A 223 -11.14 6.27 -3.34
C TRP A 223 -10.75 4.96 -4.05
N PRO A 224 -9.65 4.29 -3.64
CA PRO A 224 -9.14 3.10 -4.32
C PRO A 224 -9.96 1.86 -3.93
N GLN A 225 -11.01 1.56 -4.66
CA GLN A 225 -11.97 0.47 -4.37
C GLN A 225 -11.63 -0.86 -5.04
N ALA A 226 -10.72 -0.88 -6.02
CA ALA A 226 -10.40 -2.09 -6.78
C ALA A 226 -8.95 -2.04 -7.29
N ILE A 227 -8.40 -3.21 -7.64
CA ILE A 227 -7.20 -3.30 -8.47
C ILE A 227 -7.62 -3.02 -9.92
N GLY A 228 -6.87 -2.16 -10.60
CA GLY A 228 -7.15 -1.81 -12.00
C GLY A 228 -6.96 -3.00 -12.93
N THR A 229 -7.77 -3.08 -13.99
CA THR A 229 -7.53 -3.96 -15.14
C THR A 229 -7.36 -3.12 -16.40
N SER A 230 -6.67 -3.67 -17.40
CA SER A 230 -6.71 -3.15 -18.76
C SER A 230 -6.96 -4.28 -19.74
N GLU A 231 -7.60 -3.93 -20.85
CA GLU A 231 -7.84 -4.84 -21.96
C GLU A 231 -6.81 -4.60 -23.06
N ALA A 232 -6.26 -5.68 -23.60
CA ALA A 232 -5.42 -5.67 -24.78
C ALA A 232 -5.73 -6.90 -25.64
N SER A 233 -6.01 -6.69 -26.92
CA SER A 233 -6.36 -7.76 -27.88
C SER A 233 -7.49 -8.68 -27.39
N GLY A 234 -8.54 -8.10 -26.78
CA GLY A 234 -9.69 -8.84 -26.25
C GLY A 234 -9.44 -9.59 -24.93
N VAL A 235 -8.25 -9.45 -24.34
CA VAL A 235 -7.90 -10.10 -23.07
C VAL A 235 -7.82 -9.07 -21.96
N VAL A 236 -8.69 -9.21 -20.96
CA VAL A 236 -8.66 -8.39 -19.74
C VAL A 236 -7.64 -8.98 -18.77
N ARG A 237 -6.69 -8.15 -18.32
CA ARG A 237 -5.66 -8.55 -17.34
C ARG A 237 -5.58 -7.53 -16.20
N PRO A 238 -5.36 -7.99 -14.97
CA PRO A 238 -5.12 -7.07 -13.85
C PRO A 238 -3.81 -6.29 -14.06
N LEU A 239 -3.79 -5.07 -13.56
CA LEU A 239 -2.60 -4.22 -13.51
C LEU A 239 -1.71 -4.65 -12.35
N ILE A 240 -1.17 -5.85 -12.46
CA ILE A 240 -0.28 -6.49 -11.48
C ILE A 240 0.92 -7.06 -12.22
N TRP A 241 2.11 -6.68 -11.75
CA TRP A 241 3.40 -7.15 -12.29
C TRP A 241 4.20 -7.82 -11.18
N GLN A 242 4.96 -8.84 -11.55
CA GLN A 242 5.86 -9.56 -10.64
C GLN A 242 7.29 -9.53 -11.16
N THR A 243 8.24 -9.46 -10.24
CA THR A 243 9.66 -9.67 -10.54
C THR A 243 9.97 -11.17 -10.66
N GLU A 244 11.16 -11.51 -11.12
CA GLU A 244 11.76 -12.82 -10.86
C GLU A 244 11.82 -13.12 -9.36
N ALA A 245 12.05 -14.39 -9.00
CA ALA A 245 12.18 -14.83 -7.62
C ALA A 245 13.61 -14.61 -7.08
N PHE A 246 13.69 -14.15 -5.85
CA PHE A 246 14.94 -13.92 -5.11
C PHE A 246 14.96 -14.71 -3.81
N THR A 247 16.13 -14.98 -3.29
CA THR A 247 16.32 -15.66 -1.99
C THR A 247 16.20 -14.71 -0.79
N ASP A 248 16.25 -13.39 -1.03
CA ASP A 248 16.36 -12.36 0.01
C ASP A 248 15.46 -11.15 -0.33
N TRP A 249 14.72 -10.66 0.66
CA TRP A 249 13.87 -9.48 0.53
C TRP A 249 14.64 -8.21 0.13
N LYS A 250 15.91 -8.11 0.49
CA LYS A 250 16.77 -6.95 0.15
C LYS A 250 16.97 -6.85 -1.36
N LEU A 251 17.15 -7.98 -2.03
CA LEU A 251 17.26 -8.05 -3.49
C LEU A 251 15.93 -7.71 -4.16
N VAL A 252 14.81 -8.20 -3.62
CA VAL A 252 13.47 -7.84 -4.11
C VAL A 252 13.24 -6.34 -4.00
N MET A 253 13.51 -5.75 -2.83
CA MET A 253 13.33 -4.31 -2.61
C MET A 253 14.25 -3.47 -3.50
N ARG A 254 15.48 -3.95 -3.76
CA ARG A 254 16.37 -3.33 -4.74
C ARG A 254 15.72 -3.30 -6.13
N ARG A 255 15.20 -4.44 -6.62
CA ARG A 255 14.52 -4.53 -7.91
C ARG A 255 13.29 -3.60 -7.96
N LEU A 256 12.49 -3.54 -6.89
CA LEU A 256 11.37 -2.63 -6.79
C LEU A 256 11.80 -1.14 -6.78
N ALA A 257 12.97 -0.82 -6.20
CA ALA A 257 13.53 0.53 -6.26
C ALA A 257 13.94 0.91 -7.69
N GLU A 258 14.62 0.01 -8.39
CA GLU A 258 15.02 0.19 -9.81
C GLU A 258 13.79 0.45 -10.68
N ALA A 259 12.76 -0.39 -10.60
CA ALA A 259 11.50 -0.20 -11.32
C ALA A 259 10.83 1.15 -10.98
N LYS A 260 10.79 1.53 -9.69
CA LYS A 260 10.21 2.81 -9.27
C LYS A 260 11.01 4.01 -9.76
N ILE A 261 12.32 3.95 -9.77
CA ILE A 261 13.19 5.01 -10.31
C ILE A 261 12.92 5.15 -11.81
N ALA A 262 12.99 4.05 -12.57
CA ALA A 262 12.76 4.04 -14.01
C ALA A 262 11.41 4.66 -14.38
N LEU A 263 10.31 4.20 -13.74
CA LEU A 263 8.99 4.73 -14.04
C LEU A 263 8.81 6.22 -13.67
N ARG A 264 9.53 6.73 -12.66
CA ARG A 264 9.41 8.14 -12.26
C ARG A 264 10.26 9.07 -13.09
N THR A 265 11.46 8.65 -13.49
CA THR A 265 12.42 9.48 -14.23
C THR A 265 12.04 9.66 -15.70
N GLN A 266 11.11 8.88 -16.25
CA GLN A 266 10.52 9.14 -17.56
C GLN A 266 9.68 10.44 -17.59
N PHE A 267 9.12 10.86 -16.45
CA PHE A 267 8.37 12.12 -16.32
C PHE A 267 9.30 13.23 -15.84
N ARG A 268 10.08 13.79 -16.74
CA ARG A 268 11.01 14.89 -16.45
C ARG A 268 10.24 16.19 -16.22
N PHE A 269 10.75 17.02 -15.32
CA PHE A 269 10.28 18.39 -15.21
C PHE A 269 10.87 19.23 -16.35
N PRO A 270 10.09 20.17 -16.95
CA PRO A 270 10.56 20.97 -18.07
C PRO A 270 11.69 21.94 -17.66
N HIS A 271 11.76 22.31 -16.38
CA HIS A 271 12.74 23.23 -15.83
C HIS A 271 13.41 22.64 -14.59
N GLU A 272 14.69 22.93 -14.38
CA GLU A 272 15.41 22.55 -13.15
C GLU A 272 14.87 23.28 -11.92
N GLN A 273 14.44 24.53 -12.09
CA GLN A 273 13.81 25.34 -11.05
C GLN A 273 12.29 25.10 -11.00
N PRO A 274 11.69 25.07 -9.80
CA PRO A 274 10.25 24.90 -9.68
C PRO A 274 9.51 26.10 -10.26
N ASP A 275 8.58 25.87 -11.17
CA ASP A 275 7.71 26.87 -11.79
C ASP A 275 6.36 27.02 -11.05
N GLY A 276 6.15 26.23 -9.99
CA GLY A 276 4.92 26.24 -9.19
C GLY A 276 3.71 25.59 -9.86
N GLN A 277 3.88 25.05 -11.08
CA GLN A 277 2.83 24.45 -11.88
C GLN A 277 2.68 22.95 -11.66
N VAL A 278 1.54 22.42 -12.10
CA VAL A 278 1.27 20.96 -12.07
C VAL A 278 1.86 20.32 -13.32
N HIS A 279 2.71 19.32 -13.12
CA HIS A 279 3.31 18.51 -14.19
C HIS A 279 2.89 17.04 -14.05
N ALA A 280 3.07 16.26 -15.11
CA ALA A 280 2.71 14.83 -15.18
C ALA A 280 3.17 14.02 -13.96
N ARG A 281 4.41 14.22 -13.51
CA ARG A 281 4.99 13.51 -12.36
C ARG A 281 4.28 13.77 -11.03
N HIS A 282 3.62 14.93 -10.87
CA HIS A 282 2.87 15.25 -9.67
C HIS A 282 1.65 14.33 -9.48
N TRP A 283 1.08 13.82 -10.57
CA TRP A 283 -0.04 12.88 -10.53
C TRP A 283 0.35 11.47 -10.05
N LEU A 284 1.64 11.14 -10.04
CA LEU A 284 2.12 9.90 -9.43
C LEU A 284 2.14 9.99 -7.90
N SER A 285 2.56 11.12 -7.34
CA SER A 285 2.57 11.37 -5.88
C SER A 285 2.98 12.80 -5.58
N TYR A 286 2.51 13.37 -4.48
CA TYR A 286 2.88 14.71 -4.00
C TYR A 286 3.08 14.69 -2.47
N PRO A 287 4.05 15.44 -1.90
CA PRO A 287 4.97 16.38 -2.55
C PRO A 287 6.16 15.70 -3.25
N ILE A 288 6.79 16.46 -4.15
CA ILE A 288 8.07 16.12 -4.78
C ILE A 288 9.12 17.13 -4.32
N THR A 289 10.26 16.62 -3.84
CA THR A 289 11.37 17.46 -3.39
C THR A 289 11.83 18.38 -4.52
N LYS A 290 12.03 19.66 -4.23
CA LYS A 290 12.40 20.74 -5.14
C LYS A 290 11.34 21.13 -6.21
N HIS A 291 10.27 20.37 -6.41
CA HIS A 291 9.23 20.68 -7.39
C HIS A 291 7.87 20.75 -6.71
N LYS A 292 7.64 21.81 -5.96
CA LYS A 292 6.37 22.03 -5.27
C LYS A 292 5.39 22.77 -6.16
N VAL A 293 4.13 22.32 -6.16
CA VAL A 293 3.01 23.07 -6.72
C VAL A 293 2.55 24.09 -5.70
N GLN A 294 2.62 25.38 -6.03
CA GLN A 294 2.42 26.45 -5.07
C GLN A 294 1.07 26.38 -4.32
N ALA A 295 -0.02 26.13 -5.06
CA ALA A 295 -1.37 26.04 -4.48
C ALA A 295 -1.50 24.82 -3.54
N TRP A 296 -0.93 23.66 -3.91
CA TRP A 296 -1.00 22.44 -3.11
C TRP A 296 -0.13 22.49 -1.86
N ASP A 297 1.05 23.14 -1.97
CA ASP A 297 1.96 23.31 -0.83
C ASP A 297 1.36 24.25 0.23
N ARG A 298 0.78 25.39 -0.19
CA ARG A 298 0.07 26.30 0.72
C ARG A 298 -1.10 25.64 1.44
N ALA A 299 -1.82 24.74 0.77
CA ALA A 299 -2.94 24.00 1.35
C ALA A 299 -2.50 22.74 2.12
N GLY A 300 -1.19 22.46 2.22
CA GLY A 300 -0.66 21.29 2.92
C GLY A 300 -1.08 19.95 2.31
N LEU A 301 -1.42 19.91 1.02
CA LEU A 301 -1.96 18.72 0.37
C LEU A 301 -0.93 17.60 0.24
N ARG A 302 -1.42 16.36 0.27
CA ARG A 302 -0.64 15.15 0.11
C ARG A 302 -1.35 14.20 -0.84
N LEU A 303 -0.69 13.80 -1.94
CA LEU A 303 -1.18 12.80 -2.88
C LEU A 303 -0.33 11.54 -2.76
N PRO A 304 -0.85 10.48 -2.14
CA PRO A 304 -0.14 9.21 -2.07
C PRO A 304 -0.19 8.50 -3.42
N ASN A 305 0.88 7.78 -3.78
CA ASN A 305 0.93 6.96 -5.00
C ASN A 305 -0.15 5.87 -4.96
N SER A 306 -0.92 5.72 -6.04
CA SER A 306 -1.89 4.65 -6.23
C SER A 306 -1.25 3.33 -6.71
N LEU A 307 -0.04 3.38 -7.28
CA LEU A 307 0.79 2.22 -7.52
C LEU A 307 1.39 1.75 -6.19
N ARG A 308 1.23 0.47 -5.88
CA ARG A 308 1.64 -0.13 -4.62
C ARG A 308 2.60 -1.28 -4.85
N PHE A 309 3.52 -1.48 -3.92
CA PHE A 309 4.53 -2.53 -3.94
C PHE A 309 4.36 -3.46 -2.76
N LYS A 310 4.65 -4.74 -2.98
CA LYS A 310 4.68 -5.77 -1.95
C LYS A 310 5.79 -6.77 -2.22
N VAL A 311 6.36 -7.34 -1.17
CA VAL A 311 7.20 -8.54 -1.22
C VAL A 311 6.35 -9.73 -0.79
N ARG A 312 6.31 -10.77 -1.60
CA ARG A 312 5.47 -11.95 -1.39
C ARG A 312 6.30 -13.24 -1.49
N PRO A 313 6.11 -14.21 -0.58
CA PRO A 313 6.74 -15.51 -0.73
C PRO A 313 6.09 -16.33 -1.85
N ASP A 314 6.89 -17.11 -2.53
CA ASP A 314 6.49 -18.16 -3.44
C ASP A 314 6.35 -19.50 -2.70
N PRO A 315 5.66 -20.51 -3.28
CA PRO A 315 5.57 -21.84 -2.71
C PRO A 315 6.92 -22.52 -2.46
N ASP A 316 7.95 -22.18 -3.23
CA ASP A 316 9.33 -22.70 -3.11
C ASP A 316 10.17 -21.95 -2.06
N GLY A 317 9.57 -21.05 -1.28
CA GLY A 317 10.22 -20.27 -0.22
C GLY A 317 11.02 -19.06 -0.70
N LYS A 318 11.09 -18.82 -2.02
CA LYS A 318 11.67 -17.59 -2.56
C LYS A 318 10.72 -16.42 -2.44
N LEU A 319 11.23 -15.21 -2.67
CA LEU A 319 10.46 -13.97 -2.57
C LEU A 319 10.37 -13.29 -3.92
N ARG A 320 9.19 -12.72 -4.24
CA ARG A 320 8.96 -11.87 -5.42
C ARG A 320 8.49 -10.49 -5.02
N GLY A 321 8.86 -9.51 -5.84
CA GLY A 321 8.26 -8.19 -5.81
C GLY A 321 6.96 -8.20 -6.60
N VAL A 322 5.92 -7.64 -6.02
CA VAL A 322 4.63 -7.43 -6.67
C VAL A 322 4.38 -5.93 -6.77
N ILE A 323 4.07 -5.45 -7.96
CA ILE A 323 3.67 -4.08 -8.25
C ILE A 323 2.21 -4.14 -8.68
N PHE A 324 1.33 -3.37 -8.09
CA PHE A 324 -0.07 -3.34 -8.50
C PHE A 324 -0.67 -1.94 -8.42
N HIS A 325 -1.59 -1.64 -9.32
CA HIS A 325 -2.24 -0.35 -9.40
C HIS A 325 -3.65 -0.40 -8.83
N MET A 326 -3.94 0.49 -7.89
CA MET A 326 -5.28 0.75 -7.34
C MET A 326 -5.68 2.19 -7.68
N PRO A 327 -6.19 2.43 -8.89
CA PRO A 327 -6.50 3.78 -9.35
C PRO A 327 -7.67 4.40 -8.58
N CYS A 328 -7.59 5.70 -8.39
CA CYS A 328 -8.69 6.54 -7.94
C CYS A 328 -8.40 7.98 -8.33
N LEU A 329 -9.43 8.82 -8.39
CA LEU A 329 -9.27 10.23 -8.64
C LEU A 329 -8.64 10.91 -7.41
N PRO A 330 -7.67 11.82 -7.59
CA PRO A 330 -7.22 12.68 -6.49
C PRO A 330 -8.37 13.52 -5.92
N PRO A 331 -8.34 13.83 -4.61
CA PRO A 331 -9.35 14.68 -3.98
C PRO A 331 -9.59 16.00 -4.73
N PRO A 332 -10.81 16.56 -4.68
CA PRO A 332 -11.16 17.81 -5.40
C PRO A 332 -10.24 18.99 -5.12
N ALA A 333 -9.63 19.05 -3.91
CA ALA A 333 -8.66 20.09 -3.56
C ALA A 333 -7.43 20.15 -4.48
N PHE A 334 -7.10 19.05 -5.16
CA PHE A 334 -6.04 19.00 -6.18
C PHE A 334 -6.50 19.55 -7.54
N ARG A 335 -7.79 19.80 -7.74
CA ARG A 335 -8.38 20.16 -9.04
C ARG A 335 -7.91 19.21 -10.14
N PRO A 336 -8.21 17.89 -10.02
CA PRO A 336 -7.63 16.88 -10.89
C PRO A 336 -8.07 17.05 -12.34
N ASP A 337 -7.08 17.13 -13.25
CA ASP A 337 -7.29 16.97 -14.68
C ASP A 337 -7.28 15.47 -15.01
N ARG A 338 -8.46 14.90 -15.18
CA ARG A 338 -8.64 13.48 -15.43
C ARG A 338 -7.91 13.01 -16.69
N HIS A 339 -7.97 13.76 -17.78
CA HIS A 339 -7.30 13.39 -19.04
C HIS A 339 -5.77 13.40 -18.90
N ALA A 340 -5.22 14.38 -18.17
CA ALA A 340 -3.79 14.40 -17.88
C ALA A 340 -3.39 13.21 -16.99
N ILE A 341 -4.20 12.87 -16.00
CA ILE A 341 -3.98 11.72 -15.11
C ILE A 341 -4.05 10.41 -15.90
N GLU A 342 -5.03 10.24 -16.79
CA GLU A 342 -5.15 9.05 -17.66
C GLU A 342 -3.93 8.89 -18.55
N ARG A 343 -3.43 9.94 -19.20
CA ARG A 343 -2.20 9.87 -20.01
C ARG A 343 -0.99 9.44 -19.18
N VAL A 344 -0.86 9.97 -17.97
CA VAL A 344 0.25 9.59 -17.07
C VAL A 344 0.18 8.11 -16.69
N TRP A 345 -0.99 7.62 -16.29
CA TRP A 345 -1.12 6.22 -15.91
C TRP A 345 -1.01 5.27 -17.09
N GLN A 346 -1.51 5.63 -18.26
CA GLN A 346 -1.29 4.85 -19.49
C GLN A 346 0.21 4.69 -19.79
N GLN A 347 0.98 5.78 -19.67
CA GLN A 347 2.43 5.74 -19.88
C GLN A 347 3.13 4.86 -18.81
N VAL A 348 2.70 4.92 -17.56
CA VAL A 348 3.21 4.05 -16.49
C VAL A 348 2.94 2.58 -16.80
N HIS A 349 1.71 2.22 -17.20
CA HIS A 349 1.36 0.83 -17.51
C HIS A 349 2.18 0.31 -18.70
N THR A 350 2.27 1.09 -19.78
CA THR A 350 3.10 0.74 -20.96
C THR A 350 4.56 0.52 -20.57
N HIS A 351 5.11 1.37 -19.70
CA HIS A 351 6.49 1.22 -19.22
C HIS A 351 6.68 -0.08 -18.41
N LEU A 352 5.75 -0.38 -17.50
CA LEU A 352 5.81 -1.62 -16.71
C LEU A 352 5.61 -2.88 -17.55
N ASP A 353 4.76 -2.82 -18.60
CA ASP A 353 4.56 -3.93 -19.54
C ASP A 353 5.79 -4.16 -20.43
N ALA A 354 6.55 -3.11 -20.73
CA ALA A 354 7.78 -3.17 -21.52
C ALA A 354 9.04 -3.52 -20.72
N ASP A 355 8.99 -3.52 -19.38
CA ASP A 355 10.14 -3.84 -18.54
C ASP A 355 10.42 -5.36 -18.58
N PRO A 356 11.57 -5.81 -19.16
CA PRO A 356 11.85 -7.24 -19.31
C PRO A 356 12.08 -7.98 -17.98
N THR A 357 12.22 -7.24 -16.89
CA THR A 357 12.42 -7.80 -15.53
C THR A 357 11.12 -7.98 -14.78
N LEU A 358 10.01 -7.58 -15.39
CA LEU A 358 8.67 -7.68 -14.84
C LEU A 358 7.80 -8.56 -15.72
N LYS A 359 6.99 -9.39 -15.09
CA LYS A 359 5.99 -10.20 -15.77
C LYS A 359 4.60 -9.79 -15.29
N ARG A 360 3.75 -9.38 -16.21
CA ARG A 360 2.35 -9.15 -15.88
C ARG A 360 1.67 -10.48 -15.62
N ILE A 361 0.99 -10.61 -14.47
CA ILE A 361 0.28 -11.84 -14.13
C ILE A 361 -1.09 -11.87 -14.82
N SER A 362 -1.54 -13.07 -15.15
CA SER A 362 -2.95 -13.35 -15.46
C SER A 362 -3.76 -13.43 -14.16
N ALA A 363 -5.03 -13.09 -14.22
CA ALA A 363 -5.97 -13.28 -13.11
C ALA A 363 -6.08 -14.75 -12.74
#